data_a55e5dd892cbaf9885ac080232926e80
#
_entry.id   a55e5dd892cbaf9885ac080232926e80
#
_cell.length_a   1.000
_cell.length_b   1.000
_cell.length_c   1.000
_cell.angle_alpha   90.00
_cell.angle_beta   90.00
_cell.angle_gamma   90.00
#
_symmetry.space_group_name_H-M   'P 1'
#
loop_
_entity.id
_entity.type
_entity.pdbx_description
1 polymer ?
#
loop_
_entity_poly.entity_id
_entity_poly.type
_entity_poly.pdbx_seq_one_letter_code
_entity_poly.pdbx_strand_id
1 'polypeptide(L)'
;GCHTEAATLPGYLHNICSVVHTHIPTGPVYRELELDRHGVRYLYPQVLRGTIFPDHRSIVMHRESERMAAEIARWSARDARTFTQLVADYGEFIETTYLPLMYSPPLAPSLQTSQLEKSPEGRTLLQWQASTPVQLLDELFECEEVKVHFLARLTVLGFAPDSFGQGWLALFRILKAEAPICEGGSQQLAEGLRRAAEAHGAVVRT
;
A
#
# COMPACT_ATOMS: atom_id res chain seq x y z
N GLY A 1 0.18 12.79 -12.80
CA GLY A 1 -0.67 11.84 -13.49
C GLY A 1 0.06 10.59 -13.98
N CYS A 2 -0.65 9.78 -14.73
CA CYS A 2 -0.12 8.56 -15.35
C CYS A 2 0.59 8.94 -16.67
N HIS A 3 1.85 9.32 -16.59
CA HIS A 3 2.65 9.69 -17.76
C HIS A 3 3.92 8.82 -17.84
N THR A 4 4.18 8.31 -19.04
CA THR A 4 5.34 7.45 -19.33
C THR A 4 6.00 7.95 -20.59
N GLU A 5 7.30 8.22 -20.54
CA GLU A 5 8.06 8.73 -21.68
C GLU A 5 9.52 8.27 -21.66
N ALA A 6 10.22 8.44 -22.77
CA ALA A 6 11.67 8.22 -22.87
C ALA A 6 12.44 9.44 -22.34
N ALA A 7 12.40 9.66 -21.01
CA ALA A 7 12.94 10.86 -20.37
C ALA A 7 14.48 10.96 -20.36
N THR A 8 15.20 9.86 -20.54
CA THR A 8 16.66 9.84 -20.49
C THR A 8 17.28 9.45 -21.83
N LEU A 9 17.08 8.22 -22.26
CA LEU A 9 17.61 7.70 -23.52
C LEU A 9 16.46 7.17 -24.37
N PRO A 10 16.52 7.30 -25.71
CA PRO A 10 15.52 6.73 -26.62
C PRO A 10 15.33 5.23 -26.36
N GLY A 11 14.08 4.79 -26.26
CA GLY A 11 13.72 3.39 -26.00
C GLY A 11 13.66 2.98 -24.53
N TYR A 12 14.15 3.81 -23.59
CA TYR A 12 14.03 3.56 -22.15
C TYR A 12 12.88 4.35 -21.56
N LEU A 13 11.76 3.68 -21.32
CA LEU A 13 10.56 4.29 -20.79
C LEU A 13 10.61 4.47 -19.27
N HIS A 14 10.26 5.65 -18.82
CA HIS A 14 10.19 6.01 -17.40
C HIS A 14 8.78 6.48 -17.03
N ASN A 15 8.31 6.07 -15.86
CA ASN A 15 7.14 6.67 -15.25
C ASN A 15 7.55 7.97 -14.55
N ILE A 16 7.10 9.11 -15.05
CA ILE A 16 7.54 10.43 -14.58
C ILE A 16 6.96 10.78 -13.20
N CYS A 17 5.73 10.32 -12.92
CA CYS A 17 5.04 10.64 -11.68
C CYS A 17 4.55 9.39 -10.96
N SER A 18 3.51 8.75 -11.47
CA SER A 18 2.90 7.56 -10.84
C SER A 18 3.65 6.31 -11.27
N VAL A 19 4.27 5.63 -10.32
CA VAL A 19 5.03 4.38 -10.57
C VAL A 19 4.25 3.17 -10.10
N VAL A 20 3.67 3.26 -8.91
CA VAL A 20 2.98 2.16 -8.22
C VAL A 20 1.50 2.48 -8.06
N HIS A 21 0.65 1.54 -8.44
CA HIS A 21 -0.81 1.70 -8.41
C HIS A 21 -1.44 0.78 -7.35
N THR A 22 -1.13 0.99 -6.08
CA THR A 22 -1.38 0.07 -4.96
C THR A 22 -2.82 -0.47 -4.90
N HIS A 23 -3.83 0.33 -5.22
CA HIS A 23 -5.24 -0.06 -5.05
C HIS A 23 -6.02 -0.17 -6.35
N ILE A 24 -5.40 0.11 -7.49
CA ILE A 24 -6.10 0.09 -8.77
C ILE A 24 -6.45 -1.33 -9.21
N PRO A 25 -5.50 -2.31 -9.27
CA PRO A 25 -5.80 -3.63 -9.82
C PRO A 25 -6.75 -4.46 -8.95
N THR A 26 -6.86 -4.16 -7.66
CA THR A 26 -7.77 -4.84 -6.73
C THR A 26 -9.09 -4.08 -6.50
N GLY A 27 -9.15 -2.83 -6.97
CA GLY A 27 -10.30 -1.96 -6.79
C GLY A 27 -11.50 -2.29 -7.69
N PRO A 28 -12.70 -1.79 -7.34
CA PRO A 28 -13.92 -2.03 -8.11
C PRO A 28 -13.82 -1.51 -9.54
N VAL A 29 -13.22 -0.33 -9.76
CA VAL A 29 -13.10 0.31 -11.07
C VAL A 29 -12.37 -0.60 -12.09
N TYR A 30 -11.31 -1.29 -11.66
CA TYR A 30 -10.56 -2.19 -12.53
C TYR A 30 -11.42 -3.36 -13.02
N ARG A 31 -12.25 -3.92 -12.14
CA ARG A 31 -13.14 -5.04 -12.44
C ARG A 31 -14.38 -4.61 -13.22
N GLU A 32 -15.05 -3.55 -12.78
CA GLU A 32 -16.30 -3.06 -13.38
C GLU A 32 -16.11 -2.55 -14.80
N LEU A 33 -14.97 -1.91 -15.09
CA LEU A 33 -14.60 -1.44 -16.42
C LEU A 33 -13.83 -2.48 -17.24
N GLU A 34 -13.65 -3.70 -16.72
CA GLU A 34 -12.92 -4.79 -17.38
C GLU A 34 -11.58 -4.32 -17.99
N LEU A 35 -10.79 -3.54 -17.20
CA LEU A 35 -9.59 -2.85 -17.71
C LEU A 35 -8.52 -3.81 -18.25
N ASP A 36 -8.50 -5.06 -17.83
CA ASP A 36 -7.68 -6.13 -18.41
C ASP A 36 -8.00 -6.36 -19.90
N ARG A 37 -9.28 -6.35 -20.28
CA ARG A 37 -9.73 -6.43 -21.68
C ARG A 37 -9.36 -5.20 -22.49
N HIS A 38 -9.17 -4.08 -21.81
CA HIS A 38 -8.70 -2.83 -22.40
C HIS A 38 -7.19 -2.65 -22.34
N GLY A 39 -6.43 -3.77 -22.10
CA GLY A 39 -4.99 -3.82 -22.20
C GLY A 39 -4.23 -3.27 -20.98
N VAL A 40 -4.91 -3.08 -19.86
CA VAL A 40 -4.25 -2.70 -18.59
C VAL A 40 -3.84 -3.96 -17.85
N ARG A 41 -2.54 -4.18 -17.73
CA ARG A 41 -1.98 -5.34 -17.00
C ARG A 41 -1.04 -4.86 -15.90
N TYR A 42 -0.89 -5.67 -14.84
CA TYR A 42 -0.03 -5.34 -13.73
C TYR A 42 1.00 -6.43 -13.45
N LEU A 43 2.22 -5.98 -13.21
CA LEU A 43 3.32 -6.79 -12.70
C LEU A 43 3.38 -6.63 -11.18
N TYR A 44 3.69 -7.73 -10.49
CA TYR A 44 3.79 -7.77 -9.03
C TYR A 44 5.20 -8.16 -8.62
N PRO A 45 6.11 -7.19 -8.41
CA PRO A 45 7.47 -7.47 -7.99
C PRO A 45 7.51 -8.22 -6.65
N GLN A 46 8.47 -9.13 -6.49
CA GLN A 46 8.70 -9.84 -5.22
C GLN A 46 9.44 -8.96 -4.21
N VAL A 47 10.32 -8.10 -4.71
CA VAL A 47 11.01 -7.07 -3.95
C VAL A 47 10.37 -5.72 -4.26
N LEU A 48 9.90 -5.04 -3.22
CA LEU A 48 9.11 -3.82 -3.37
C LEU A 48 9.96 -2.55 -3.24
N ARG A 49 10.88 -2.55 -2.28
CA ARG A 49 11.78 -1.43 -1.96
C ARG A 49 12.91 -1.88 -1.04
N GLY A 50 13.92 -1.01 -0.89
CA GLY A 50 14.97 -1.13 0.12
C GLY A 50 15.10 0.15 0.92
N THR A 51 15.50 0.03 2.18
CA THR A 51 15.98 1.13 3.02
C THR A 51 17.46 0.88 3.29
N ILE A 52 18.31 1.83 2.93
CA ILE A 52 19.75 1.76 3.14
C ILE A 52 20.10 2.69 4.30
N PHE A 53 20.83 2.18 5.27
CA PHE A 53 21.28 2.92 6.44
C PHE A 53 22.69 3.50 6.25
N PRO A 54 23.11 4.51 7.07
CA PRO A 54 24.42 5.15 6.94
C PRO A 54 25.62 4.19 7.08
N ASP A 55 25.43 3.06 7.76
CA ASP A 55 26.42 2.01 7.94
C ASP A 55 26.45 0.98 6.78
N HIS A 56 25.77 1.29 5.69
CA HIS A 56 25.63 0.46 4.47
C HIS A 56 24.82 -0.84 4.67
N ARG A 57 24.27 -1.10 5.84
CA ARG A 57 23.29 -2.18 5.99
C ARG A 57 21.95 -1.77 5.34
N SER A 58 21.12 -2.74 5.03
CA SER A 58 19.83 -2.47 4.39
C SER A 58 18.75 -3.45 4.83
N ILE A 59 17.51 -2.99 4.83
CA ILE A 59 16.31 -3.82 4.95
C ILE A 59 15.60 -3.80 3.61
N VAL A 60 15.26 -4.98 3.10
CA VAL A 60 14.51 -5.16 1.86
C VAL A 60 13.07 -5.52 2.18
N MET A 61 12.12 -4.76 1.62
CA MET A 61 10.70 -5.07 1.75
C MET A 61 10.30 -6.12 0.72
N HIS A 62 9.87 -7.27 1.20
CA HIS A 62 9.35 -8.37 0.39
C HIS A 62 7.83 -8.35 0.33
N ARG A 63 7.28 -8.81 -0.79
CA ARG A 63 5.84 -9.00 -0.96
C ARG A 63 5.32 -10.16 -0.11
N GLU A 64 6.08 -11.24 -0.04
CA GLU A 64 5.75 -12.43 0.74
C GLU A 64 6.03 -12.19 2.22
N SER A 65 5.02 -12.37 3.08
CA SER A 65 5.13 -12.11 4.53
C SER A 65 6.20 -12.98 5.21
N GLU A 66 6.37 -14.24 4.77
CA GLU A 66 7.40 -15.13 5.33
C GLU A 66 8.81 -14.61 5.03
N ARG A 67 9.05 -14.12 3.81
CA ARG A 67 10.33 -13.51 3.44
C ARG A 67 10.56 -12.19 4.18
N MET A 68 9.50 -11.40 4.37
CA MET A 68 9.60 -10.17 5.15
C MET A 68 9.93 -10.46 6.61
N ALA A 69 9.28 -11.47 7.21
CA ALA A 69 9.61 -11.90 8.58
C ALA A 69 11.07 -12.37 8.70
N ALA A 70 11.57 -13.15 7.72
CA ALA A 70 12.97 -13.58 7.68
C ALA A 70 13.94 -12.40 7.53
N GLU A 71 13.59 -11.38 6.75
CA GLU A 71 14.38 -10.16 6.62
C GLU A 71 14.43 -9.37 7.94
N ILE A 72 13.29 -9.20 8.62
CA ILE A 72 13.22 -8.55 9.93
C ILE A 72 14.03 -9.35 10.97
N ALA A 73 13.99 -10.68 10.94
CA ALA A 73 14.71 -11.53 11.89
C ALA A 73 16.24 -11.33 11.87
N ARG A 74 16.79 -10.82 10.79
CA ARG A 74 18.22 -10.43 10.71
C ARG A 74 18.57 -9.25 11.62
N TRP A 75 17.57 -8.49 12.05
CA TRP A 75 17.68 -7.29 12.88
C TRP A 75 17.17 -7.55 14.30
N SER A 76 15.97 -8.11 14.43
CA SER A 76 15.36 -8.48 15.69
C SER A 76 14.46 -9.71 15.52
N ALA A 77 14.79 -10.77 16.25
CA ALA A 77 13.95 -11.97 16.31
C ALA A 77 12.59 -11.70 17.00
N ARG A 78 12.55 -10.72 17.92
CA ARG A 78 11.30 -10.28 18.56
C ARG A 78 10.41 -9.59 17.55
N ASP A 79 10.95 -8.64 16.79
CA ASP A 79 10.19 -7.86 15.82
C ASP A 79 9.66 -8.74 14.69
N ALA A 80 10.43 -9.76 14.27
CA ALA A 80 9.96 -10.74 13.30
C ALA A 80 8.74 -11.52 13.81
N ARG A 81 8.72 -11.92 15.09
CA ARG A 81 7.54 -12.56 15.71
C ARG A 81 6.35 -11.61 15.77
N THR A 82 6.59 -10.36 16.18
CA THR A 82 5.56 -9.31 16.20
C THR A 82 4.96 -9.10 14.80
N PHE A 83 5.80 -8.98 13.77
CA PHE A 83 5.34 -8.86 12.38
C PHE A 83 4.48 -10.07 11.96
N THR A 84 4.93 -11.30 12.24
CA THR A 84 4.18 -12.51 11.91
C THR A 84 2.83 -12.55 12.62
N GLN A 85 2.79 -12.14 13.90
CA GLN A 85 1.55 -12.08 14.67
C GLN A 85 0.59 -11.02 14.10
N LEU A 86 1.08 -9.83 13.74
CA LEU A 86 0.26 -8.79 13.11
C LEU A 86 -0.35 -9.27 11.79
N VAL A 87 0.41 -10.00 10.98
CA VAL A 87 -0.11 -10.59 9.72
C VAL A 87 -1.22 -11.60 10.02
N ALA A 88 -1.03 -12.46 11.03
CA ALA A 88 -2.03 -13.46 11.41
C ALA A 88 -3.31 -12.81 11.96
N ASP A 89 -3.18 -11.80 12.83
CA ASP A 89 -4.31 -11.19 13.52
C ASP A 89 -5.12 -10.24 12.62
N TYR A 90 -4.45 -9.50 11.74
CA TYR A 90 -5.09 -8.41 10.99
C TYR A 90 -5.15 -8.62 9.47
N GLY A 91 -4.46 -9.61 8.92
CA GLY A 91 -4.41 -9.82 7.47
C GLY A 91 -5.79 -10.04 6.87
N GLU A 92 -6.58 -10.95 7.43
CA GLU A 92 -7.94 -11.23 6.99
C GLU A 92 -8.88 -10.04 7.25
N PHE A 93 -8.79 -9.41 8.40
CA PHE A 93 -9.58 -8.22 8.74
C PHE A 93 -9.37 -7.07 7.75
N ILE A 94 -8.13 -6.82 7.33
CA ILE A 94 -7.84 -5.80 6.31
C ILE A 94 -8.54 -6.13 4.99
N GLU A 95 -8.48 -7.38 4.55
CA GLU A 95 -9.06 -7.79 3.26
C GLU A 95 -10.60 -7.80 3.27
N THR A 96 -11.18 -8.32 4.33
CA THR A 96 -12.63 -8.59 4.38
C THR A 96 -13.45 -7.46 4.95
N THR A 97 -12.85 -6.60 5.75
CA THR A 97 -13.56 -5.52 6.46
C THR A 97 -13.06 -4.14 6.05
N TYR A 98 -11.76 -3.89 6.19
CA TYR A 98 -11.23 -2.55 6.03
C TYR A 98 -11.20 -2.09 4.56
N LEU A 99 -10.70 -2.91 3.63
CA LEU A 99 -10.65 -2.56 2.21
C LEU A 99 -12.05 -2.36 1.60
N PRO A 100 -13.06 -3.20 1.86
CA PRO A 100 -14.41 -2.93 1.42
C PRO A 100 -14.98 -1.60 1.92
N LEU A 101 -14.67 -1.20 3.16
CA LEU A 101 -15.08 0.11 3.68
C LEU A 101 -14.44 1.27 2.91
N MET A 102 -13.17 1.13 2.49
CA MET A 102 -12.49 2.16 1.68
C MET A 102 -13.13 2.37 0.30
N TYR A 103 -13.72 1.34 -0.28
CA TYR A 103 -14.38 1.40 -1.59
C TYR A 103 -15.90 1.65 -1.51
N SER A 104 -16.43 1.75 -0.30
CA SER A 104 -17.84 2.07 -0.09
C SER A 104 -18.04 3.59 -0.05
N PRO A 105 -19.26 4.07 -0.33
CA PRO A 105 -19.61 5.46 -0.05
C PRO A 105 -19.26 5.84 1.39
N PRO A 106 -18.78 7.06 1.65
CA PRO A 106 -18.41 7.48 3.00
C PRO A 106 -19.56 7.29 3.99
N LEU A 107 -19.31 6.54 5.03
CA LEU A 107 -20.24 6.40 6.15
C LEU A 107 -20.10 7.60 7.10
N ALA A 108 -21.20 7.93 7.78
CA ALA A 108 -21.09 8.85 8.91
C ALA A 108 -20.07 8.30 9.95
N PRO A 109 -19.23 9.15 10.57
CA PRO A 109 -18.20 8.70 11.50
C PRO A 109 -18.69 7.75 12.60
N SER A 110 -19.88 8.00 13.15
CA SER A 110 -20.50 7.14 14.16
C SER A 110 -20.86 5.74 13.63
N LEU A 111 -21.28 5.64 12.37
CA LEU A 111 -21.58 4.35 11.74
C LEU A 111 -20.29 3.59 11.43
N GLN A 112 -19.25 4.28 10.96
CA GLN A 112 -17.95 3.67 10.73
C GLN A 112 -17.35 3.13 12.04
N THR A 113 -17.36 3.91 13.11
CA THR A 113 -16.95 3.48 14.44
C THR A 113 -17.74 2.26 14.88
N SER A 114 -19.07 2.30 14.78
CA SER A 114 -19.93 1.17 15.16
C SER A 114 -19.68 -0.09 14.33
N GLN A 115 -19.27 0.03 13.08
CA GLN A 115 -18.86 -1.12 12.26
C GLN A 115 -17.55 -1.74 12.78
N LEU A 116 -16.56 -0.91 13.08
CA LEU A 116 -15.26 -1.37 13.59
C LEU A 116 -15.38 -1.97 15.00
N GLU A 117 -16.23 -1.44 15.87
CA GLU A 117 -16.45 -1.96 17.22
C GLU A 117 -16.98 -3.40 17.28
N LYS A 118 -17.52 -3.93 16.18
CA LYS A 118 -18.08 -5.28 16.10
C LYS A 118 -17.04 -6.39 16.26
N SER A 119 -15.77 -6.10 15.96
CA SER A 119 -14.68 -7.08 16.07
C SER A 119 -13.60 -6.63 17.04
N PRO A 120 -12.82 -7.55 17.63
CA PRO A 120 -11.63 -7.20 18.42
C PRO A 120 -10.61 -6.39 17.63
N GLU A 121 -10.34 -6.79 16.39
CA GLU A 121 -9.40 -6.13 15.47
C GLU A 121 -9.81 -4.70 15.18
N GLY A 122 -11.10 -4.48 14.92
CA GLY A 122 -11.66 -3.15 14.67
C GLY A 122 -11.56 -2.25 15.90
N ARG A 123 -11.80 -2.76 17.11
CA ARG A 123 -11.61 -2.00 18.36
C ARG A 123 -10.16 -1.60 18.57
N THR A 124 -9.21 -2.50 18.31
CA THR A 124 -7.79 -2.18 18.39
C THR A 124 -7.40 -1.14 17.35
N LEU A 125 -7.93 -1.25 16.12
CA LEU A 125 -7.71 -0.26 15.07
C LEU A 125 -8.18 1.14 15.50
N LEU A 126 -9.35 1.24 16.16
CA LEU A 126 -9.86 2.51 16.71
C LEU A 126 -8.93 3.09 17.78
N GLN A 127 -8.34 2.25 18.65
CA GLN A 127 -7.34 2.69 19.62
C GLN A 127 -6.09 3.25 18.91
N TRP A 128 -5.59 2.57 17.88
CA TRP A 128 -4.43 3.02 17.12
C TRP A 128 -4.72 4.26 16.26
N GLN A 129 -5.98 4.52 15.93
CA GLN A 129 -6.35 5.81 15.34
C GLN A 129 -6.07 7.00 16.27
N ALA A 130 -6.05 6.78 17.59
CA ALA A 130 -5.73 7.82 18.56
C ALA A 130 -4.21 7.97 18.83
N SER A 131 -3.35 7.48 17.95
CA SER A 131 -1.90 7.59 18.05
C SER A 131 -1.27 8.19 16.79
N THR A 132 0.03 8.50 16.85
CA THR A 132 0.83 8.81 15.67
C THR A 132 1.45 7.54 15.10
N PRO A 133 1.87 7.51 13.81
CA PRO A 133 2.64 6.39 13.25
C PRO A 133 3.90 6.05 14.05
N VAL A 134 4.62 7.05 14.53
CA VAL A 134 5.82 6.84 15.37
C VAL A 134 5.45 6.14 16.67
N GLN A 135 4.44 6.64 17.39
CA GLN A 135 3.99 6.02 18.65
C GLN A 135 3.57 4.57 18.45
N LEU A 136 2.83 4.26 17.39
CA LEU A 136 2.44 2.88 17.11
C LEU A 136 3.66 1.99 16.80
N LEU A 137 4.61 2.46 16.00
CA LEU A 137 5.80 1.68 15.69
C LEU A 137 6.68 1.47 16.92
N ASP A 138 6.77 2.44 17.83
CA ASP A 138 7.48 2.30 19.11
C ASP A 138 6.82 1.31 20.05
N GLU A 139 5.48 1.21 20.04
CA GLU A 139 4.74 0.22 20.79
C GLU A 139 4.98 -1.21 20.25
N LEU A 140 5.00 -1.36 18.93
CA LEU A 140 5.05 -2.67 18.27
C LEU A 140 6.46 -3.24 18.16
N PHE A 141 7.48 -2.42 17.84
CA PHE A 141 8.82 -2.88 17.49
C PHE A 141 9.88 -2.30 18.43
N GLU A 142 10.95 -3.08 18.63
CA GLU A 142 12.10 -2.64 19.46
C GLU A 142 13.27 -2.10 18.61
N CYS A 143 13.46 -2.63 17.38
CA CYS A 143 14.58 -2.30 16.53
C CYS A 143 14.33 -1.00 15.74
N GLU A 144 15.19 0.00 15.92
CA GLU A 144 15.06 1.30 15.27
C GLU A 144 15.08 1.21 13.74
N GLU A 145 15.94 0.36 13.19
CA GLU A 145 16.04 0.18 11.74
C GLU A 145 14.74 -0.42 11.16
N VAL A 146 14.09 -1.32 11.89
CA VAL A 146 12.79 -1.89 11.49
C VAL A 146 11.70 -0.81 11.53
N LYS A 147 11.64 0.01 12.57
CA LYS A 147 10.71 1.14 12.69
C LYS A 147 10.92 2.14 11.56
N VAL A 148 12.17 2.56 11.33
CA VAL A 148 12.52 3.49 10.24
C VAL A 148 12.14 2.93 8.88
N HIS A 149 12.36 1.64 8.64
CA HIS A 149 11.97 0.99 7.37
C HIS A 149 10.47 1.10 7.09
N PHE A 150 9.62 0.83 8.08
CA PHE A 150 8.17 0.96 7.93
C PHE A 150 7.73 2.43 7.86
N LEU A 151 8.35 3.31 8.64
CA LEU A 151 8.05 4.75 8.65
C LEU A 151 8.38 5.43 7.32
N ALA A 152 9.50 5.09 6.69
CA ALA A 152 9.92 5.63 5.40
C ALA A 152 8.85 5.43 4.31
N ARG A 153 8.05 4.37 4.40
CA ARG A 153 6.94 4.14 3.46
C ARG A 153 5.80 5.16 3.60
N LEU A 154 5.56 5.67 4.79
CA LEU A 154 4.54 6.69 5.04
C LEU A 154 4.99 8.05 4.54
N THR A 155 6.24 8.42 4.81
CA THR A 155 6.80 9.71 4.41
C THR A 155 6.85 9.89 2.90
N VAL A 156 7.18 8.84 2.15
CA VAL A 156 7.15 8.86 0.67
C VAL A 156 5.74 9.13 0.12
N LEU A 157 4.70 8.79 0.87
CA LEU A 157 3.31 9.06 0.51
C LEU A 157 2.79 10.42 0.99
N GLY A 158 3.65 11.22 1.60
CA GLY A 158 3.32 12.56 2.09
C GLY A 158 2.67 12.59 3.47
N PHE A 159 2.67 11.48 4.21
CA PHE A 159 2.19 11.46 5.59
C PHE A 159 3.30 11.89 6.55
N ALA A 160 2.96 12.81 7.47
CA ALA A 160 3.87 13.19 8.52
C ALA A 160 3.89 12.09 9.61
N PRO A 161 5.09 11.61 10.02
CA PRO A 161 5.21 10.49 10.94
C PRO A 161 4.67 10.76 12.34
N ASP A 162 4.59 12.03 12.72
CA ASP A 162 4.09 12.52 13.99
C ASP A 162 2.64 13.02 13.95
N SER A 163 1.94 12.83 12.82
CA SER A 163 0.53 13.22 12.71
C SER A 163 -0.36 12.37 13.59
N PHE A 164 -1.01 13.00 14.55
CA PHE A 164 -2.01 12.36 15.41
C PHE A 164 -3.20 11.86 14.59
N GLY A 165 -3.78 10.73 14.99
CA GLY A 165 -4.91 10.12 14.30
C GLY A 165 -4.52 9.23 13.12
N GLN A 166 -3.24 9.03 12.86
CA GLN A 166 -2.72 8.28 11.70
C GLN A 166 -1.92 7.02 12.06
N GLY A 167 -1.87 6.61 13.33
CA GLY A 167 -1.10 5.43 13.75
C GLY A 167 -1.50 4.18 12.99
N TRP A 168 -2.79 3.95 12.78
CA TRP A 168 -3.32 2.82 12.03
C TRP A 168 -2.79 2.72 10.58
N LEU A 169 -2.36 3.85 9.97
CA LEU A 169 -1.75 3.82 8.63
C LEU A 169 -0.42 3.06 8.61
N ALA A 170 0.34 3.11 9.72
CA ALA A 170 1.56 2.32 9.83
C ALA A 170 1.24 0.83 9.74
N LEU A 171 0.26 0.34 10.51
CA LEU A 171 -0.19 -1.05 10.44
C LEU A 171 -0.65 -1.44 9.02
N PHE A 172 -1.51 -0.64 8.42
CA PHE A 172 -1.98 -0.90 7.07
C PHE A 172 -0.83 -1.03 6.07
N ARG A 173 0.20 -0.19 6.19
CA ARG A 173 1.37 -0.24 5.32
C ARG A 173 2.32 -1.40 5.59
N ILE A 174 2.36 -1.88 6.82
CA ILE A 174 3.08 -3.10 7.19
C ILE A 174 2.41 -4.31 6.53
N LEU A 175 1.09 -4.44 6.66
CA LEU A 175 0.33 -5.61 6.22
C LEU A 175 0.04 -5.62 4.72
N LYS A 176 -0.13 -4.46 4.09
CA LYS A 176 -0.39 -4.32 2.64
C LYS A 176 0.87 -3.90 1.89
N ALA A 177 1.86 -4.77 1.90
CA ALA A 177 3.10 -4.56 1.17
C ALA A 177 2.92 -4.92 -0.32
N GLU A 178 2.18 -4.12 -1.07
CA GLU A 178 2.01 -4.29 -2.52
C GLU A 178 2.56 -3.09 -3.29
N ALA A 179 3.16 -3.37 -4.43
CA ALA A 179 3.68 -2.36 -5.35
C ALA A 179 3.40 -2.78 -6.80
N PRO A 180 2.12 -2.92 -7.20
CA PRO A 180 1.79 -3.28 -8.57
C PRO A 180 2.23 -2.18 -9.54
N ILE A 181 2.94 -2.59 -10.58
CA ILE A 181 3.48 -1.71 -11.64
C ILE A 181 2.73 -2.02 -12.92
N CYS A 182 2.19 -0.98 -13.57
CA CYS A 182 1.49 -1.16 -14.83
C CYS A 182 2.47 -1.58 -15.94
N GLU A 183 2.20 -2.69 -16.61
CA GLU A 183 2.99 -3.20 -17.72
C GLU A 183 2.98 -2.19 -18.88
N GLY A 184 4.15 -1.87 -19.43
CA GLY A 184 4.28 -0.83 -20.46
C GLY A 184 4.23 0.62 -19.93
N GLY A 185 4.20 0.78 -18.60
CA GLY A 185 4.21 2.07 -17.92
C GLY A 185 2.84 2.55 -17.45
N SER A 186 2.85 3.52 -16.54
CA SER A 186 1.63 4.01 -15.88
C SER A 186 0.62 4.65 -16.84
N GLN A 187 1.08 5.16 -17.97
CA GLN A 187 0.20 5.73 -19.00
C GLN A 187 -0.77 4.70 -19.58
N GLN A 188 -0.44 3.40 -19.55
CA GLN A 188 -1.35 2.35 -20.01
C GLN A 188 -2.65 2.30 -19.21
N LEU A 189 -2.65 2.73 -17.95
CA LEU A 189 -3.89 2.89 -17.18
C LEU A 189 -4.80 3.97 -17.79
N ALA A 190 -4.25 5.15 -18.11
CA ALA A 190 -5.01 6.23 -18.73
C ALA A 190 -5.55 5.82 -20.11
N GLU A 191 -4.73 5.17 -20.91
CA GLU A 191 -5.12 4.66 -22.23
C GLU A 191 -6.16 3.53 -22.13
N GLY A 192 -6.07 2.66 -21.15
CA GLY A 192 -7.08 1.63 -20.91
C GLY A 192 -8.42 2.23 -20.49
N LEU A 193 -8.41 3.21 -19.58
CA LEU A 193 -9.62 3.95 -19.21
C LEU A 193 -10.25 4.67 -20.42
N ARG A 194 -9.44 5.28 -21.28
CA ARG A 194 -9.92 5.90 -22.53
C ARG A 194 -10.58 4.85 -23.42
N ARG A 195 -9.92 3.71 -23.67
CA ARG A 195 -10.48 2.62 -24.48
C ARG A 195 -11.78 2.07 -23.91
N ALA A 196 -11.85 1.91 -22.59
CA ALA A 196 -13.09 1.48 -21.91
C ALA A 196 -14.22 2.50 -22.13
N ALA A 197 -13.95 3.80 -21.92
CA ALA A 197 -14.92 4.85 -22.13
C ALA A 197 -15.43 4.90 -23.59
N GLU A 198 -14.53 4.81 -24.57
CA GLU A 198 -14.88 4.79 -26.00
C GLU A 198 -15.72 3.55 -26.37
N ALA A 199 -15.41 2.38 -25.79
CA ALA A 199 -16.21 1.17 -25.98
C ALA A 199 -17.65 1.31 -25.47
N HIS A 200 -17.88 2.22 -24.50
CA HIS A 200 -19.21 2.60 -23.99
C HIS A 200 -19.80 3.84 -24.70
N GLY A 201 -19.24 4.26 -25.82
CA GLY A 201 -19.78 5.34 -26.66
C GLY A 201 -19.34 6.75 -26.25
N ALA A 202 -18.41 6.90 -25.33
CA ALA A 202 -17.87 8.21 -25.00
C ALA A 202 -16.93 8.73 -26.09
N VAL A 203 -16.85 10.05 -26.21
CA VAL A 203 -15.90 10.74 -27.10
C VAL A 203 -14.91 11.50 -26.22
N VAL A 204 -13.64 11.09 -26.25
CA VAL A 204 -12.57 11.78 -25.54
C VAL A 204 -11.97 12.85 -26.47
N ARG A 205 -11.97 14.10 -26.00
CA ARG A 205 -11.35 15.24 -26.70
C ARG A 205 -10.20 15.76 -25.85
N THR A 206 -9.01 15.88 -26.44
CA THR A 206 -7.79 16.41 -25.82
C THR A 206 -7.39 17.70 -26.53
#